data_5e5647c99f7592ac74423e75beda30c3
#
_entry.id   5e5647c99f7592ac74423e75beda30c3
#
_cell.length_a   1.000
_cell.length_b   1.000
_cell.length_c   1.000
_cell.angle_alpha   90.00
_cell.angle_beta   90.00
_cell.angle_gamma   90.00
#
_symmetry.space_group_name_H-M   'P 1'
#
loop_
_entity.id
_entity.type
_entity.pdbx_description
1 polymer ?
#
loop_
_entity_poly.entity_id
_entity_poly.type
_entity_poly.pdbx_seq_one_letter_code
_entity_poly.pdbx_strand_id
1 'polypeptide(L)'
;ESSSVQAAIDIYGLSDLNQIDSGYPEEIKKLHESEGSPEALWVNGPSLNGEHNADGRKKFSEANPINYIDKAIPPFLLMHGDADKSVSPDQTKILHEALIKAGANSTRYVVKNAEHGGIYWAQPKVNKIIIEFLNGVLKK
;
A
#
# COMPACT_ATOMS: atom_id res chain seq x y z
N GLU A 1 -19.19 13.39 -12.70
CA GLU A 1 -17.85 14.01 -12.64
C GLU A 1 -16.79 12.93 -12.76
N SER A 2 -15.67 13.23 -13.42
CA SER A 2 -14.56 12.28 -13.55
C SER A 2 -13.71 12.28 -12.28
N SER A 3 -13.32 11.08 -11.80
CA SER A 3 -12.35 10.89 -10.73
C SER A 3 -10.93 10.57 -11.24
N SER A 4 -10.70 10.71 -12.55
CA SER A 4 -9.40 10.44 -13.14
C SER A 4 -8.34 11.44 -12.66
N VAL A 5 -7.14 10.93 -12.41
CA VAL A 5 -5.96 11.70 -11.99
C VAL A 5 -4.81 11.48 -12.97
N GLN A 6 -3.88 12.44 -13.05
CA GLN A 6 -2.74 12.38 -13.97
C GLN A 6 -1.56 11.58 -13.41
N ALA A 7 -1.49 11.42 -12.10
CA ALA A 7 -0.47 10.67 -11.40
C ALA A 7 -1.00 10.22 -10.03
N ALA A 8 -0.44 9.15 -9.48
CA ALA A 8 -0.71 8.72 -8.12
C ALA A 8 0.60 8.52 -7.35
N ILE A 9 0.63 8.98 -6.11
CA ILE A 9 1.72 8.75 -5.18
C ILE A 9 1.13 8.03 -3.98
N ASP A 10 1.59 6.82 -3.76
CA ASP A 10 1.24 6.01 -2.59
C ASP A 10 2.44 5.98 -1.63
N ILE A 11 2.22 6.42 -0.41
CA ILE A 11 3.21 6.42 0.65
C ILE A 11 2.72 5.47 1.75
N TYR A 12 3.39 4.32 1.86
CA TYR A 12 3.10 3.24 2.81
C TYR A 12 1.65 2.73 2.83
N GLY A 13 0.97 2.71 1.67
CA GLY A 13 -0.43 2.27 1.57
C GLY A 13 -0.62 0.76 1.60
N LEU A 14 -1.87 0.39 1.93
CA LEU A 14 -2.36 -0.98 1.85
C LEU A 14 -2.78 -1.32 0.41
N SER A 15 -2.54 -2.57 0.00
CA SER A 15 -2.86 -3.04 -1.36
C SER A 15 -3.68 -4.32 -1.36
N ASP A 16 -3.34 -5.25 -0.48
CA ASP A 16 -4.03 -6.54 -0.31
C ASP A 16 -4.14 -6.91 1.16
N LEU A 17 -5.32 -6.73 1.74
CA LEU A 17 -5.61 -7.07 3.13
C LEU A 17 -5.47 -8.55 3.44
N ASN A 18 -5.59 -9.43 2.43
CA ASN A 18 -5.36 -10.86 2.64
C ASN A 18 -3.87 -11.21 2.85
N GLN A 19 -2.98 -10.26 2.60
CA GLN A 19 -1.54 -10.36 2.75
C GLN A 19 -0.98 -9.25 3.66
N ILE A 20 -1.79 -8.74 4.60
CA ILE A 20 -1.41 -7.61 5.47
C ILE A 20 -0.17 -7.92 6.30
N ASP A 21 0.02 -9.16 6.68
CA ASP A 21 1.09 -9.68 7.51
C ASP A 21 2.30 -10.22 6.71
N SER A 22 2.25 -10.16 5.38
CA SER A 22 3.32 -10.63 4.51
C SER A 22 4.67 -9.98 4.87
N GLY A 23 5.72 -10.79 4.94
CA GLY A 23 7.08 -10.33 5.25
C GLY A 23 7.34 -10.00 6.72
N TYR A 24 6.34 -10.05 7.59
CA TYR A 24 6.52 -9.79 9.02
C TYR A 24 6.94 -11.03 9.83
N PRO A 25 7.72 -10.85 10.90
CA PRO A 25 7.94 -11.89 11.89
C PRO A 25 6.65 -12.17 12.68
N GLU A 26 6.56 -13.36 13.28
CA GLU A 26 5.37 -13.87 13.93
C GLU A 26 4.80 -12.96 15.03
N GLU A 27 5.66 -12.25 15.75
CA GLU A 27 5.25 -11.30 16.80
C GLU A 27 4.44 -10.11 16.23
N ILE A 28 4.79 -9.63 15.03
CA ILE A 28 4.08 -8.53 14.36
C ILE A 28 2.79 -9.05 13.72
N LYS A 29 2.81 -10.24 13.13
CA LYS A 29 1.60 -10.88 12.59
C LYS A 29 0.48 -10.96 13.62
N LYS A 30 0.81 -11.40 14.85
CA LYS A 30 -0.16 -11.47 15.95
C LYS A 30 -0.82 -10.13 16.30
N LEU A 31 -0.14 -9.01 16.08
CA LEU A 31 -0.74 -7.70 16.29
C LEU A 31 -1.82 -7.41 15.23
N HIS A 32 -1.55 -7.72 13.96
CA HIS A 32 -2.51 -7.58 12.88
C HIS A 32 -3.68 -8.55 12.99
N GLU A 33 -3.44 -9.71 13.59
CA GLU A 33 -4.45 -10.75 13.84
C GLU A 33 -5.35 -10.45 15.06
N SER A 34 -5.00 -9.45 15.88
CA SER A 34 -5.74 -9.13 17.11
C SER A 34 -7.12 -8.55 16.83
N GLU A 35 -8.05 -8.81 17.73
CA GLU A 35 -9.33 -8.11 17.76
C GLU A 35 -9.08 -6.60 17.95
N GLY A 36 -9.61 -5.80 17.04
CA GLY A 36 -9.41 -4.35 17.09
C GLY A 36 -8.16 -3.86 16.36
N SER A 37 -7.49 -4.68 15.57
CA SER A 37 -6.50 -4.17 14.62
C SER A 37 -7.15 -3.14 13.69
N PRO A 38 -6.43 -2.07 13.30
CA PRO A 38 -6.99 -1.01 12.46
C PRO A 38 -7.66 -1.52 11.18
N GLU A 39 -7.04 -2.49 10.52
CA GLU A 39 -7.54 -3.12 9.31
C GLU A 39 -8.82 -3.94 9.55
N ALA A 40 -8.92 -4.66 10.67
CA ALA A 40 -10.12 -5.39 11.03
C ALA A 40 -11.28 -4.43 11.32
N LEU A 41 -11.04 -3.36 12.06
CA LEU A 41 -12.02 -2.31 12.34
C LEU A 41 -12.47 -1.59 11.07
N TRP A 42 -11.55 -1.35 10.13
CA TRP A 42 -11.86 -0.66 8.87
C TRP A 42 -12.82 -1.45 7.99
N VAL A 43 -12.68 -2.76 7.93
CA VAL A 43 -13.58 -3.62 7.12
C VAL A 43 -14.79 -4.14 7.91
N ASN A 44 -15.00 -3.65 9.13
CA ASN A 44 -16.14 -4.04 9.97
C ASN A 44 -16.13 -5.52 10.38
N GLY A 45 -14.93 -6.07 10.65
CA GLY A 45 -14.75 -7.46 11.08
C GLY A 45 -14.22 -7.55 12.51
N PRO A 46 -14.65 -8.57 13.28
CA PRO A 46 -13.85 -9.01 14.42
C PRO A 46 -12.62 -9.68 13.84
N SER A 47 -11.48 -9.37 14.30
CA SER A 47 -10.12 -9.78 13.92
C SER A 47 -9.94 -10.44 12.54
N LEU A 48 -8.81 -10.25 11.93
CA LEU A 48 -8.41 -10.99 10.70
C LEU A 48 -8.37 -12.51 10.92
N ASN A 49 -8.28 -12.95 12.18
CA ASN A 49 -8.30 -14.34 12.61
C ASN A 49 -9.67 -14.86 13.06
N GLY A 50 -10.64 -13.99 13.29
CA GLY A 50 -11.99 -14.46 13.48
C GLY A 50 -12.38 -15.22 12.23
N GLU A 51 -12.84 -16.47 12.38
CA GLU A 51 -13.25 -17.37 11.30
C GLU A 51 -13.61 -16.58 10.05
N HIS A 52 -12.71 -16.61 9.04
CA HIS A 52 -12.92 -15.92 7.77
C HIS A 52 -14.20 -16.50 7.15
N ASN A 53 -15.33 -16.01 7.63
CA ASN A 53 -16.57 -16.32 6.96
C ASN A 53 -16.51 -15.75 5.53
N ALA A 54 -17.26 -16.31 4.64
CA ALA A 54 -17.28 -15.90 3.24
C ALA A 54 -17.50 -14.38 3.08
N ASP A 55 -18.26 -13.76 4.00
CA ASP A 55 -18.57 -12.34 4.01
C ASP A 55 -17.36 -11.47 4.38
N GLY A 56 -16.52 -11.90 5.32
CA GLY A 56 -15.29 -11.18 5.68
C GLY A 56 -14.28 -11.17 4.53
N ARG A 57 -14.05 -12.31 3.88
CA ARG A 57 -13.18 -12.39 2.69
C ARG A 57 -13.69 -11.54 1.53
N LYS A 58 -15.01 -11.49 1.34
CA LYS A 58 -15.63 -10.65 0.33
C LYS A 58 -15.36 -9.18 0.61
N LYS A 59 -15.56 -8.71 1.85
CA LYS A 59 -15.26 -7.33 2.25
C LYS A 59 -13.80 -6.97 2.07
N PHE A 60 -12.86 -7.84 2.43
CA PHE A 60 -11.44 -7.62 2.17
C PHE A 60 -11.15 -7.50 0.67
N SER A 61 -11.70 -8.41 -0.12
CA SER A 61 -11.54 -8.35 -1.58
C SER A 61 -12.12 -7.06 -2.18
N GLU A 62 -13.26 -6.61 -1.70
CA GLU A 62 -13.88 -5.35 -2.12
C GLU A 62 -13.10 -4.11 -1.65
N ALA A 63 -12.35 -4.20 -0.56
CA ALA A 63 -11.52 -3.11 -0.04
C ALA A 63 -10.10 -3.07 -0.62
N ASN A 64 -9.64 -4.13 -1.29
CA ASN A 64 -8.27 -4.25 -1.80
C ASN A 64 -8.04 -3.41 -3.07
N PRO A 65 -7.18 -2.37 -3.04
CA PRO A 65 -6.87 -1.57 -4.23
C PRO A 65 -6.37 -2.39 -5.42
N ILE A 66 -5.64 -3.47 -5.17
CA ILE A 66 -5.09 -4.35 -6.21
C ILE A 66 -6.17 -4.96 -7.12
N ASN A 67 -7.41 -5.11 -6.64
CA ASN A 67 -8.52 -5.68 -7.40
C ASN A 67 -9.16 -4.68 -8.39
N TYR A 68 -8.78 -3.40 -8.32
CA TYR A 68 -9.32 -2.33 -9.15
C TYR A 68 -8.34 -1.83 -10.20
N ILE A 69 -7.25 -2.58 -10.43
CA ILE A 69 -6.28 -2.26 -11.48
C ILE A 69 -6.93 -2.54 -12.84
N ASP A 70 -7.14 -1.49 -13.63
CA ASP A 70 -7.72 -1.54 -14.98
C ASP A 70 -6.76 -1.01 -16.06
N LYS A 71 -7.28 -0.76 -17.26
CA LYS A 71 -6.47 -0.28 -18.40
C LYS A 71 -6.17 1.22 -18.41
N ALA A 72 -6.84 2.00 -17.57
CA ALA A 72 -6.73 3.46 -17.51
C ALA A 72 -5.89 3.92 -16.30
N ILE A 73 -4.82 3.20 -16.00
CA ILE A 73 -3.99 3.41 -14.82
C ILE A 73 -3.04 4.60 -15.04
N PRO A 74 -3.05 5.63 -14.17
CA PRO A 74 -2.07 6.70 -14.23
C PRO A 74 -0.67 6.19 -13.84
N PRO A 75 0.41 6.94 -14.11
CA PRO A 75 1.72 6.65 -13.54
C PRO A 75 1.69 6.64 -12.01
N PHE A 76 2.36 5.66 -11.40
CA PHE A 76 2.45 5.49 -9.95
C PHE A 76 3.88 5.67 -9.43
N LEU A 77 4.01 6.40 -8.33
CA LEU A 77 5.15 6.35 -7.42
C LEU A 77 4.71 5.70 -6.11
N LEU A 78 5.28 4.54 -5.80
CA LEU A 78 5.03 3.81 -4.56
C LEU A 78 6.23 3.97 -3.64
N MET A 79 6.01 4.38 -2.39
CA MET A 79 7.08 4.60 -1.43
C MET A 79 6.77 3.86 -0.13
N HIS A 80 7.77 3.17 0.43
CA HIS A 80 7.61 2.46 1.71
C HIS A 80 8.88 2.49 2.54
N GLY A 81 8.74 2.55 3.86
CA GLY A 81 9.85 2.39 4.79
C GLY A 81 10.19 0.91 5.04
N ASP A 82 11.46 0.55 5.08
CA ASP A 82 11.88 -0.84 5.33
C ASP A 82 11.80 -1.26 6.81
N ALA A 83 11.57 -0.30 7.71
CA ALA A 83 11.36 -0.54 9.15
C ALA A 83 9.88 -0.36 9.58
N ASP A 84 8.96 -0.26 8.64
CA ASP A 84 7.53 -0.10 8.92
C ASP A 84 6.97 -1.38 9.57
N LYS A 85 6.38 -1.22 10.77
CA LYS A 85 5.72 -2.29 11.53
C LYS A 85 4.20 -2.15 11.59
N SER A 86 3.66 -1.09 11.02
CA SER A 86 2.21 -0.81 10.96
C SER A 86 1.59 -1.31 9.66
N VAL A 87 2.30 -1.11 8.54
CA VAL A 87 1.92 -1.64 7.23
C VAL A 87 3.16 -2.29 6.61
N SER A 88 3.03 -3.55 6.21
CA SER A 88 4.16 -4.28 5.64
C SER A 88 4.70 -3.60 4.37
N PRO A 89 6.03 -3.44 4.24
CA PRO A 89 6.66 -2.99 3.00
C PRO A 89 6.31 -3.85 1.77
N ASP A 90 5.87 -5.08 1.99
CA ASP A 90 5.40 -5.96 0.92
C ASP A 90 4.10 -5.45 0.29
N GLN A 91 3.29 -4.64 0.97
CA GLN A 91 2.06 -4.09 0.41
C GLN A 91 2.33 -3.24 -0.83
N THR A 92 3.27 -2.30 -0.77
CA THR A 92 3.64 -1.51 -1.96
C THR A 92 4.42 -2.33 -3.01
N LYS A 93 5.08 -3.43 -2.62
CA LYS A 93 5.70 -4.37 -3.55
C LYS A 93 4.65 -5.13 -4.35
N ILE A 94 3.65 -5.68 -3.68
CA ILE A 94 2.53 -6.40 -4.29
C ILE A 94 1.81 -5.49 -5.31
N LEU A 95 1.51 -4.25 -4.93
CA LEU A 95 0.87 -3.29 -5.82
C LEU A 95 1.76 -2.95 -7.01
N HIS A 96 3.06 -2.71 -6.80
CA HIS A 96 4.01 -2.44 -7.87
C HIS A 96 4.06 -3.55 -8.91
N GLU A 97 4.18 -4.80 -8.46
CA GLU A 97 4.23 -5.96 -9.33
C GLU A 97 2.93 -6.12 -10.14
N ALA A 98 1.78 -5.89 -9.50
CA ALA A 98 0.48 -5.94 -10.16
C ALA A 98 0.31 -4.82 -11.21
N LEU A 99 0.74 -3.59 -10.90
CA LEU A 99 0.73 -2.46 -11.82
C LEU A 99 1.62 -2.71 -13.05
N ILE A 100 2.85 -3.21 -12.84
CA ILE A 100 3.76 -3.57 -13.95
C ILE A 100 3.15 -4.68 -14.81
N LYS A 101 2.56 -5.71 -14.20
CA LYS A 101 1.88 -6.79 -14.92
C LYS A 101 0.72 -6.28 -15.76
N ALA A 102 0.01 -5.27 -15.32
CA ALA A 102 -1.07 -4.60 -16.04
C ALA A 102 -0.58 -3.62 -17.14
N GLY A 103 0.75 -3.43 -17.28
CA GLY A 103 1.35 -2.52 -18.26
C GLY A 103 1.39 -1.05 -17.81
N ALA A 104 1.15 -0.77 -16.54
CA ALA A 104 1.22 0.58 -16.00
C ALA A 104 2.66 1.05 -15.78
N ASN A 105 2.86 2.36 -15.84
CA ASN A 105 4.13 2.99 -15.43
C ASN A 105 4.15 3.10 -13.90
N SER A 106 4.90 2.23 -13.26
CA SER A 106 5.03 2.19 -11.80
C SER A 106 6.50 2.21 -11.37
N THR A 107 6.83 3.07 -10.42
CA THR A 107 8.14 3.14 -9.77
C THR A 107 7.96 2.88 -8.28
N ARG A 108 8.78 1.99 -7.71
CA ARG A 108 8.79 1.74 -6.26
C ARG A 108 10.12 2.20 -5.65
N TYR A 109 10.03 2.95 -4.55
CA TYR A 109 11.16 3.44 -3.79
C TYR A 109 11.07 3.04 -2.32
N VAL A 110 12.13 2.43 -1.77
CA VAL A 110 12.21 2.04 -0.35
C VAL A 110 13.03 3.07 0.40
N VAL A 111 12.43 3.66 1.43
CA VAL A 111 13.11 4.62 2.33
C VAL A 111 13.75 3.84 3.47
N LYS A 112 15.10 3.81 3.46
CA LYS A 112 15.87 3.03 4.42
C LYS A 112 15.68 3.54 5.86
N ASN A 113 15.45 2.63 6.80
CA ASN A 113 15.21 2.85 8.22
C ASN A 113 13.95 3.68 8.53
N ALA A 114 13.08 3.93 7.55
CA ALA A 114 11.83 4.62 7.79
C ALA A 114 10.78 3.65 8.33
N GLU A 115 10.06 4.10 9.35
CA GLU A 115 8.87 3.48 9.89
C GLU A 115 7.63 4.00 9.15
N HIS A 116 6.44 3.73 9.69
CA HIS A 116 5.17 4.29 9.19
C HIS A 116 5.08 5.77 9.53
N GLY A 117 5.84 6.60 8.83
CA GLY A 117 6.01 8.02 9.09
C GLY A 117 7.36 8.37 9.75
N GLY A 118 7.45 9.56 10.34
CA GLY A 118 8.61 10.03 11.08
C GLY A 118 9.68 10.77 10.26
N ILE A 119 10.83 11.04 10.90
CA ILE A 119 11.85 11.95 10.37
C ILE A 119 12.48 11.49 9.06
N TYR A 120 12.59 10.20 8.82
CA TYR A 120 13.18 9.66 7.60
C TYR A 120 12.40 10.04 6.33
N TRP A 121 11.11 10.35 6.46
CA TRP A 121 10.26 10.81 5.37
C TRP A 121 10.48 12.28 5.01
N ALA A 122 11.02 13.08 5.95
CA ALA A 122 11.33 14.50 5.74
C ALA A 122 12.71 14.76 5.06
N GLN A 123 13.42 13.71 4.64
CA GLN A 123 14.73 13.85 4.00
C GLN A 123 14.62 14.57 2.65
N PRO A 124 15.55 15.49 2.32
CA PRO A 124 15.57 16.18 1.03
C PRO A 124 15.55 15.24 -0.18
N LYS A 125 16.16 14.06 -0.06
CA LYS A 125 16.16 13.03 -1.10
C LYS A 125 14.78 12.48 -1.37
N VAL A 126 13.97 12.25 -0.33
CA VAL A 126 12.58 11.77 -0.46
C VAL A 126 11.74 12.79 -1.20
N ASN A 127 11.79 14.04 -0.77
CA ASN A 127 11.09 15.15 -1.42
C ASN A 127 11.52 15.34 -2.88
N LYS A 128 12.81 15.20 -3.15
CA LYS A 128 13.35 15.29 -4.52
C LYS A 128 12.75 14.22 -5.44
N ILE A 129 12.65 12.96 -4.98
CA ILE A 129 12.06 11.87 -5.76
C ILE A 129 10.60 12.17 -6.10
N ILE A 130 9.82 12.68 -5.15
CA ILE A 130 8.42 13.06 -5.37
C ILE A 130 8.33 14.18 -6.43
N ILE A 131 9.14 15.23 -6.28
CA ILE A 131 9.16 16.38 -7.20
C ILE A 131 9.58 15.93 -8.60
N GLU A 132 10.60 15.10 -8.73
CA GLU A 132 11.09 14.59 -10.02
C GLU A 132 10.02 13.74 -10.71
N PHE A 133 9.34 12.87 -9.96
CA PHE A 133 8.23 12.08 -10.47
C PHE A 133 7.11 12.97 -11.03
N LEU A 134 6.63 13.93 -10.22
CA LEU A 134 5.58 14.85 -10.63
C LEU A 134 5.98 15.70 -11.84
N ASN A 135 7.21 16.21 -11.88
CA ASN A 135 7.72 16.95 -13.02
C ASN A 135 7.79 16.11 -14.30
N GLY A 136 8.12 14.82 -14.18
CA GLY A 136 8.17 13.90 -15.31
C GLY A 136 6.79 13.58 -15.90
N VAL A 137 5.75 13.60 -15.07
CA VAL A 137 4.38 13.27 -15.48
C VAL A 137 3.58 14.51 -15.90
N LEU A 138 3.68 15.62 -15.16
CA LEU A 138 2.80 16.79 -15.31
C LEU A 138 3.34 17.86 -16.27
N LYS A 139 4.63 17.85 -16.60
CA LYS A 139 5.26 18.81 -17.54
C LYS A 139 5.32 18.27 -18.98
N LYS A 140 4.21 17.73 -19.47
CA LYS A 140 4.07 17.38 -20.88
C LYS A 140 3.42 18.50 -21.66
#